data_2dcb859b80a1db9b90f12b4274339e5f
#
_entry.id   2dcb859b80a1db9b90f12b4274339e5f
#
_cell.length_a   1.000
_cell.length_b   1.000
_cell.length_c   1.000
_cell.angle_alpha   90.00
_cell.angle_beta   90.00
_cell.angle_gamma   90.00
#
_symmetry.space_group_name_H-M   'P 1'
#
loop_
_entity.id
_entity.type
_entity.pdbx_description
1 polymer ?
#
loop_
_entity_poly.entity_id
_entity_poly.type
_entity_poly.pdbx_seq_one_letter_code
_entity_poly.pdbx_strand_id
1 'polypeptide(L)'
;VWCRKCDYAANIEAAQRQSVPNSKTQEKVSDPEIIHTPGLTSIDDVAAHLDVEPSDLLKCIAFDIDGDLGLAVIPGDREVNEYALIQALAPRSVRLFDDEDFVAHPDVFKGYLGPDFSGASIVVADSAVVEGTSWITGANAVDQHRRNVCVGRDFLVSQWIDLAVAANGDPCPRCGEPLSVDRGIEIGHVFQLGTKYSEALEANYVDESGTPQPMVMGCYGIGVSRIVSAVVEEHHDENGICWPAALAPYDVHLVVLPGRAKTPEQIALSEEVERAGEELYRVMTEAGISVLFDDRDVSPGVKFADADLLGMPVRLTLGAKGFARGVVERLDRATGEERELVLTDDILSV
;
A
#
# COMPACT_ATOMS: atom_id res chain seq x y z
N VAL A 1 0.97 0.99 -5.19
CA VAL A 1 1.59 1.09 -6.53
C VAL A 1 3.07 0.82 -6.41
N TRP A 2 3.61 -0.07 -7.21
CA TRP A 2 5.03 -0.43 -7.16
C TRP A 2 5.56 -0.88 -8.52
N CYS A 3 6.90 -0.81 -8.68
CA CYS A 3 7.58 -1.22 -9.90
C CYS A 3 8.41 -2.49 -9.65
N ARG A 4 8.25 -3.50 -10.52
CA ARG A 4 9.01 -4.77 -10.41
C ARG A 4 10.50 -4.65 -10.74
N LYS A 5 10.90 -3.59 -11.45
CA LYS A 5 12.27 -3.43 -11.97
C LYS A 5 13.13 -2.48 -11.14
N CYS A 6 12.52 -1.47 -10.53
CA CYS A 6 13.22 -0.53 -9.66
C CYS A 6 12.54 -0.45 -8.28
N ASP A 7 13.09 0.36 -7.40
CA ASP A 7 12.64 0.54 -6.01
C ASP A 7 11.47 1.54 -5.86
N TYR A 8 10.78 1.90 -6.96
CA TYR A 8 9.63 2.79 -6.89
C TYR A 8 8.46 2.09 -6.24
N ALA A 9 7.96 2.68 -5.15
CA ALA A 9 6.70 2.31 -4.49
C ALA A 9 6.06 3.54 -3.86
N ALA A 10 4.73 3.61 -3.86
CA ALA A 10 3.95 4.68 -3.26
C ALA A 10 2.52 4.22 -2.95
N ASN A 11 1.85 4.89 -2.02
CA ASN A 11 0.40 4.77 -1.86
C ASN A 11 -0.29 5.29 -3.11
N ILE A 12 -1.52 4.83 -3.34
CA ILE A 12 -2.27 5.17 -4.57
C ILE A 12 -2.47 6.68 -4.74
N GLU A 13 -2.68 7.41 -3.64
CA GLU A 13 -2.90 8.87 -3.66
C GLU A 13 -1.64 9.65 -4.05
N ALA A 14 -0.46 9.16 -3.64
CA ALA A 14 0.83 9.81 -3.88
C ALA A 14 1.56 9.24 -5.11
N ALA A 15 1.04 8.17 -5.70
CA ALA A 15 1.69 7.50 -6.83
C ALA A 15 1.69 8.39 -8.06
N GLN A 16 2.86 8.46 -8.69
CA GLN A 16 3.08 9.09 -9.98
C GLN A 16 3.25 8.05 -11.08
N ARG A 17 2.96 8.42 -12.31
CA ARG A 17 3.18 7.62 -13.51
C ARG A 17 3.80 8.47 -14.60
N GLN A 18 4.41 7.85 -15.61
CA GLN A 18 4.67 8.59 -16.84
C GLN A 18 3.36 8.72 -17.61
N SER A 19 2.97 9.95 -17.92
CA SER A 19 1.81 10.18 -18.76
C SER A 19 2.15 9.75 -20.20
N VAL A 20 1.32 8.89 -20.76
CA VAL A 20 1.41 8.51 -22.17
C VAL A 20 0.35 9.33 -22.92
N PRO A 21 0.75 10.25 -23.80
CA PRO A 21 -0.18 10.97 -24.63
C PRO A 21 -1.06 10.01 -25.43
N ASN A 22 -2.35 10.30 -25.50
CA ASN A 22 -3.23 9.52 -26.37
C ASN A 22 -2.76 9.65 -27.82
N SER A 23 -2.31 8.53 -28.40
CA SER A 23 -1.72 8.50 -29.76
C SER A 23 -2.72 8.71 -30.90
N LYS A 24 -4.01 8.92 -30.61
CA LYS A 24 -5.07 9.12 -31.60
C LYS A 24 -5.14 10.57 -32.11
N THR A 25 -3.99 11.18 -32.40
CA THR A 25 -3.92 12.44 -33.14
C THR A 25 -4.43 12.23 -34.57
N GLN A 26 -5.50 12.88 -34.93
CA GLN A 26 -5.98 12.88 -36.32
C GLN A 26 -5.38 14.08 -37.04
N GLU A 27 -4.79 13.86 -38.22
CA GLU A 27 -4.24 14.93 -39.07
C GLU A 27 -5.30 15.97 -39.50
N LYS A 28 -6.59 15.57 -39.48
CA LYS A 28 -7.71 16.46 -39.78
C LYS A 28 -8.93 16.07 -38.92
N VAL A 29 -9.17 16.85 -37.89
CA VAL A 29 -10.34 16.67 -37.01
C VAL A 29 -11.56 17.34 -37.65
N SER A 30 -12.66 16.59 -37.83
CA SER A 30 -13.94 17.10 -38.27
C SER A 30 -14.53 18.10 -37.27
N ASP A 31 -15.52 18.88 -37.69
CA ASP A 31 -16.25 19.75 -36.76
C ASP A 31 -16.98 18.95 -35.66
N PRO A 32 -17.18 19.52 -34.47
CA PRO A 32 -17.94 18.88 -33.41
C PRO A 32 -19.35 18.52 -33.86
N GLU A 33 -19.78 17.32 -33.50
CA GLU A 33 -21.11 16.79 -33.82
C GLU A 33 -21.83 16.36 -32.55
N ILE A 34 -23.08 16.81 -32.37
CA ILE A 34 -23.90 16.41 -31.24
C ILE A 34 -24.46 14.99 -31.48
N ILE A 35 -24.39 14.18 -30.45
CA ILE A 35 -24.92 12.81 -30.41
C ILE A 35 -26.00 12.75 -29.33
N HIS A 36 -27.16 12.16 -29.68
CA HIS A 36 -28.22 11.95 -28.71
C HIS A 36 -27.99 10.67 -27.91
N THR A 37 -27.90 10.79 -26.59
CA THR A 37 -27.53 9.72 -25.64
C THR A 37 -28.48 9.72 -24.43
N PRO A 38 -29.76 9.41 -24.63
CA PRO A 38 -30.78 9.57 -23.60
C PRO A 38 -30.54 8.66 -22.40
N GLY A 39 -30.46 9.25 -21.21
CA GLY A 39 -30.24 8.57 -19.95
C GLY A 39 -28.86 7.96 -19.76
N LEU A 40 -27.91 8.16 -20.68
CA LEU A 40 -26.55 7.62 -20.59
C LEU A 40 -25.63 8.61 -19.90
N THR A 41 -25.31 8.35 -18.62
CA THR A 41 -24.50 9.24 -17.77
C THR A 41 -23.15 8.66 -17.38
N SER A 42 -22.96 7.35 -17.57
CA SER A 42 -21.66 6.69 -17.28
C SER A 42 -20.82 6.59 -18.55
N ILE A 43 -19.50 6.62 -18.38
CA ILE A 43 -18.54 6.45 -19.49
C ILE A 43 -18.77 5.10 -20.19
N ASP A 44 -18.96 4.03 -19.43
CA ASP A 44 -19.11 2.67 -19.99
C ASP A 44 -20.38 2.54 -20.83
N ASP A 45 -21.51 3.11 -20.38
CA ASP A 45 -22.76 3.09 -21.13
C ASP A 45 -22.66 3.91 -22.43
N VAL A 46 -22.02 5.09 -22.37
CA VAL A 46 -21.79 5.93 -23.56
C VAL A 46 -20.84 5.24 -24.53
N ALA A 47 -19.74 4.67 -24.04
CA ALA A 47 -18.78 3.94 -24.87
C ALA A 47 -19.43 2.74 -25.57
N ALA A 48 -20.19 1.94 -24.83
CA ALA A 48 -20.92 0.80 -25.39
C ALA A 48 -21.98 1.21 -26.41
N HIS A 49 -22.70 2.30 -26.13
CA HIS A 49 -23.73 2.83 -27.07
C HIS A 49 -23.11 3.33 -28.39
N LEU A 50 -21.93 3.91 -28.33
CA LEU A 50 -21.26 4.50 -29.50
C LEU A 50 -20.29 3.53 -30.18
N ASP A 51 -20.10 2.32 -29.65
CA ASP A 51 -19.14 1.31 -30.13
C ASP A 51 -17.71 1.85 -30.19
N VAL A 52 -17.27 2.45 -29.10
CA VAL A 52 -15.94 3.03 -28.91
C VAL A 52 -15.32 2.59 -27.58
N GLU A 53 -14.00 2.78 -27.43
CA GLU A 53 -13.33 2.48 -26.15
C GLU A 53 -13.58 3.61 -25.13
N PRO A 54 -13.68 3.31 -23.82
CA PRO A 54 -13.75 4.31 -22.75
C PRO A 54 -12.63 5.36 -22.84
N SER A 55 -11.44 4.97 -23.30
CA SER A 55 -10.28 5.86 -23.51
C SER A 55 -10.46 6.87 -24.68
N ASP A 56 -11.52 6.75 -25.49
CA ASP A 56 -11.88 7.72 -26.52
C ASP A 56 -12.75 8.86 -25.99
N LEU A 57 -13.22 8.73 -24.74
CA LEU A 57 -14.05 9.73 -24.08
C LEU A 57 -13.21 10.61 -23.17
N LEU A 58 -13.68 11.86 -22.94
CA LEU A 58 -13.21 12.70 -21.83
C LEU A 58 -14.27 12.71 -20.73
N LYS A 59 -13.80 12.45 -19.51
CA LYS A 59 -14.56 12.64 -18.27
C LYS A 59 -14.27 14.04 -17.73
N CYS A 60 -15.32 14.87 -17.60
CA CYS A 60 -15.24 16.19 -16.99
C CYS A 60 -15.82 16.12 -15.58
N ILE A 61 -15.00 16.46 -14.59
CA ILE A 61 -15.36 16.40 -13.17
C ILE A 61 -15.36 17.83 -12.62
N ALA A 62 -16.50 18.24 -12.09
CA ALA A 62 -16.64 19.54 -11.46
C ALA A 62 -15.99 19.54 -10.08
N PHE A 63 -15.32 20.65 -9.74
CA PHE A 63 -14.74 20.87 -8.42
C PHE A 63 -14.93 22.33 -7.99
N ASP A 64 -15.03 22.55 -6.69
CA ASP A 64 -15.01 23.87 -6.08
C ASP A 64 -13.56 24.32 -5.92
N ILE A 65 -13.28 25.58 -6.25
CA ILE A 65 -11.99 26.22 -6.05
C ILE A 65 -12.18 27.62 -5.50
N ASP A 66 -12.05 27.79 -4.17
CA ASP A 66 -12.29 29.03 -3.44
C ASP A 66 -13.72 29.59 -3.65
N GLY A 67 -14.71 28.73 -3.90
CA GLY A 67 -16.11 29.10 -4.16
C GLY A 67 -16.46 29.27 -5.64
N ASP A 68 -15.51 29.14 -6.54
CA ASP A 68 -15.72 29.15 -8.00
C ASP A 68 -15.77 27.71 -8.53
N LEU A 69 -16.42 27.49 -9.69
CA LEU A 69 -16.44 26.20 -10.37
C LEU A 69 -15.19 26.00 -11.21
N GLY A 70 -14.50 24.88 -11.01
CA GLY A 70 -13.43 24.39 -11.86
C GLY A 70 -13.78 23.06 -12.52
N LEU A 71 -13.10 22.72 -13.61
CA LEU A 71 -13.25 21.44 -14.32
C LEU A 71 -11.92 20.69 -14.36
N ALA A 72 -11.95 19.43 -13.91
CA ALA A 72 -10.90 18.44 -14.09
C ALA A 72 -11.25 17.53 -15.27
N VAL A 73 -10.36 17.47 -16.25
CA VAL A 73 -10.58 16.75 -17.53
C VAL A 73 -9.58 15.62 -17.64
N ILE A 74 -10.08 14.38 -17.71
CA ILE A 74 -9.27 13.16 -17.78
C ILE A 74 -9.82 12.22 -18.86
N PRO A 75 -9.00 11.27 -19.39
CA PRO A 75 -9.52 10.18 -20.22
C PRO A 75 -10.60 9.38 -19.49
N GLY A 76 -11.61 8.91 -20.22
CA GLY A 76 -12.78 8.26 -19.64
C GLY A 76 -12.49 6.96 -18.91
N ASP A 77 -11.45 6.24 -19.30
CA ASP A 77 -10.97 5.01 -18.65
C ASP A 77 -10.17 5.26 -17.35
N ARG A 78 -10.06 6.53 -16.91
CA ARG A 78 -9.28 6.93 -15.73
C ARG A 78 -10.13 7.49 -14.62
N GLU A 79 -9.59 7.47 -13.40
CA GLU A 79 -10.17 8.16 -12.23
C GLU A 79 -9.28 9.34 -11.83
N VAL A 80 -9.92 10.42 -11.33
CA VAL A 80 -9.19 11.61 -10.89
C VAL A 80 -8.48 11.35 -9.57
N ASN A 81 -7.21 11.76 -9.50
CA ASN A 81 -6.47 11.83 -8.25
C ASN A 81 -6.75 13.19 -7.59
N GLU A 82 -7.68 13.20 -6.65
CA GLU A 82 -8.08 14.41 -5.94
C GLU A 82 -6.90 15.04 -5.19
N TYR A 83 -6.02 14.22 -4.61
CA TYR A 83 -4.83 14.73 -3.94
C TYR A 83 -3.88 15.46 -4.91
N ALA A 84 -3.67 14.91 -6.10
CA ALA A 84 -2.86 15.57 -7.14
C ALA A 84 -3.49 16.90 -7.58
N LEU A 85 -4.83 16.95 -7.70
CA LEU A 85 -5.56 18.17 -8.03
C LEU A 85 -5.38 19.25 -6.95
N ILE A 86 -5.56 18.89 -5.68
CA ILE A 86 -5.37 19.79 -4.52
C ILE A 86 -3.94 20.33 -4.47
N GLN A 87 -2.94 19.45 -4.63
CA GLN A 87 -1.53 19.84 -4.60
C GLN A 87 -1.15 20.79 -5.75
N ALA A 88 -1.65 20.52 -6.95
CA ALA A 88 -1.36 21.33 -8.14
C ALA A 88 -1.97 22.74 -8.08
N LEU A 89 -3.06 22.91 -7.37
CA LEU A 89 -3.77 24.19 -7.24
C LEU A 89 -3.50 24.90 -5.91
N ALA A 90 -2.67 24.32 -5.02
CA ALA A 90 -2.28 24.95 -3.78
C ALA A 90 -1.68 26.37 -4.02
N PRO A 91 -1.92 27.37 -3.14
CA PRO A 91 -2.58 27.28 -1.83
C PRO A 91 -4.12 27.43 -1.85
N ARG A 92 -4.75 27.37 -3.03
CA ARG A 92 -6.20 27.49 -3.16
C ARG A 92 -6.91 26.31 -2.50
N SER A 93 -8.11 26.56 -1.93
CA SER A 93 -8.97 25.51 -1.39
C SER A 93 -9.67 24.78 -2.54
N VAL A 94 -9.51 23.47 -2.61
CA VAL A 94 -10.06 22.64 -3.70
C VAL A 94 -10.75 21.43 -3.11
N ARG A 95 -11.98 21.13 -3.58
CA ARG A 95 -12.71 19.89 -3.30
C ARG A 95 -13.58 19.49 -4.50
N LEU A 96 -13.79 18.21 -4.70
CA LEU A 96 -14.75 17.76 -5.72
C LEU A 96 -16.19 18.20 -5.35
N PHE A 97 -17.04 18.39 -6.37
CA PHE A 97 -18.46 18.65 -6.16
C PHE A 97 -19.14 17.45 -5.50
N ASP A 98 -19.96 17.74 -4.50
CA ASP A 98 -20.91 16.81 -3.92
C ASP A 98 -22.33 17.03 -4.46
N ASP A 99 -23.30 16.27 -3.97
CA ASP A 99 -24.68 16.35 -4.46
C ASP A 99 -25.35 17.71 -4.11
N GLU A 100 -24.91 18.40 -3.05
CA GLU A 100 -25.42 19.73 -2.68
C GLU A 100 -24.94 20.80 -3.67
N ASP A 101 -23.70 20.67 -4.15
CA ASP A 101 -23.15 21.57 -5.17
C ASP A 101 -23.91 21.44 -6.49
N PHE A 102 -24.25 20.22 -6.92
CA PHE A 102 -25.04 20.02 -8.13
C PHE A 102 -26.48 20.60 -7.99
N VAL A 103 -27.02 20.64 -6.77
CA VAL A 103 -28.31 21.33 -6.51
C VAL A 103 -28.14 22.85 -6.60
N ALA A 104 -27.03 23.38 -6.13
CA ALA A 104 -26.72 24.83 -6.19
C ALA A 104 -26.38 25.30 -7.62
N HIS A 105 -25.88 24.38 -8.47
CA HIS A 105 -25.50 24.64 -9.86
C HIS A 105 -26.35 23.80 -10.85
N PRO A 106 -27.64 24.13 -11.04
CA PRO A 106 -28.56 23.33 -11.83
C PRO A 106 -28.26 23.32 -13.35
N ASP A 107 -27.34 24.12 -13.80
CA ASP A 107 -26.78 24.18 -15.15
C ASP A 107 -25.61 23.22 -15.36
N VAL A 108 -25.06 22.63 -14.29
CA VAL A 108 -24.02 21.60 -14.33
C VAL A 108 -24.67 20.21 -14.38
N PHE A 109 -24.78 19.63 -15.56
CA PHE A 109 -25.44 18.34 -15.76
C PHE A 109 -24.51 17.17 -15.54
N LYS A 110 -24.61 16.53 -14.37
CA LYS A 110 -23.83 15.33 -14.00
C LYS A 110 -23.97 14.26 -15.09
N GLY A 111 -22.86 13.80 -15.64
CA GLY A 111 -22.81 12.82 -16.74
C GLY A 111 -22.87 13.42 -18.15
N TYR A 112 -23.16 14.72 -18.30
CA TYR A 112 -23.23 15.40 -19.60
C TYR A 112 -22.35 16.66 -19.67
N LEU A 113 -21.48 16.85 -18.67
CA LEU A 113 -20.60 18.00 -18.57
C LEU A 113 -19.46 17.90 -19.60
N GLY A 114 -19.27 18.96 -20.38
CA GLY A 114 -18.19 19.09 -21.36
C GLY A 114 -17.11 20.09 -20.91
N PRO A 115 -15.90 20.00 -21.46
CA PRO A 115 -14.76 20.82 -21.04
C PRO A 115 -14.86 22.31 -21.44
N ASP A 116 -15.77 22.65 -22.32
CA ASP A 116 -16.11 24.02 -22.76
C ASP A 116 -17.27 24.66 -21.97
N PHE A 117 -17.63 24.11 -20.81
CA PHE A 117 -18.65 24.69 -19.96
C PHE A 117 -18.31 26.12 -19.59
N SER A 118 -19.15 27.07 -19.97
CA SER A 118 -18.88 28.52 -19.83
C SER A 118 -18.85 29.02 -18.40
N GLY A 119 -19.40 28.24 -17.45
CA GLY A 119 -19.40 28.56 -16.02
C GLY A 119 -18.09 28.19 -15.30
N ALA A 120 -17.17 27.50 -15.96
CA ALA A 120 -15.90 27.11 -15.35
C ALA A 120 -14.91 28.27 -15.33
N SER A 121 -14.36 28.57 -14.15
CA SER A 121 -13.31 29.57 -13.95
C SER A 121 -11.93 29.07 -14.35
N ILE A 122 -11.72 27.74 -14.30
CA ILE A 122 -10.47 27.07 -14.66
C ILE A 122 -10.76 25.69 -15.23
N VAL A 123 -9.95 25.28 -16.21
CA VAL A 123 -9.96 23.89 -16.76
C VAL A 123 -8.58 23.30 -16.55
N VAL A 124 -8.49 22.24 -15.75
CA VAL A 124 -7.27 21.48 -15.50
C VAL A 124 -7.37 20.14 -16.22
N ALA A 125 -6.38 19.77 -17.01
CA ALA A 125 -6.43 18.52 -17.76
C ALA A 125 -5.28 17.57 -17.38
N ASP A 126 -5.57 16.27 -17.47
CA ASP A 126 -4.54 15.24 -17.39
C ASP A 126 -3.53 15.41 -18.52
N SER A 127 -2.27 15.13 -18.26
CA SER A 127 -1.17 15.24 -19.23
C SER A 127 -1.33 14.34 -20.46
N ALA A 128 -2.22 13.34 -20.42
CA ALA A 128 -2.59 12.52 -21.58
C ALA A 128 -3.52 13.24 -22.55
N VAL A 129 -4.17 14.34 -22.13
CA VAL A 129 -5.11 15.14 -22.92
C VAL A 129 -4.31 16.27 -23.60
N VAL A 130 -3.74 15.99 -24.79
CA VAL A 130 -2.85 16.92 -25.47
C VAL A 130 -3.55 17.70 -26.59
N GLU A 131 -2.98 18.86 -26.95
CA GLU A 131 -3.48 19.66 -28.08
C GLU A 131 -3.53 18.85 -29.39
N GLY A 132 -4.58 19.10 -30.16
CA GLY A 132 -4.81 18.44 -31.45
C GLY A 132 -5.41 17.03 -31.34
N THR A 133 -5.64 16.50 -30.12
CA THR A 133 -6.38 15.23 -29.95
C THR A 133 -7.89 15.46 -30.01
N SER A 134 -8.59 14.49 -30.58
CA SER A 134 -10.05 14.50 -30.73
C SER A 134 -10.72 13.53 -29.79
N TRP A 135 -11.79 13.97 -29.16
CA TRP A 135 -12.45 13.26 -28.09
C TRP A 135 -13.98 13.26 -28.22
N ILE A 136 -14.60 12.33 -27.50
CA ILE A 136 -16.05 12.33 -27.22
C ILE A 136 -16.22 12.84 -25.79
N THR A 137 -17.17 13.77 -25.56
CA THR A 137 -17.39 14.37 -24.24
C THR A 137 -18.85 14.81 -24.07
N GLY A 138 -19.26 15.16 -22.86
CA GLY A 138 -20.57 15.77 -22.63
C GLY A 138 -20.78 17.04 -23.45
N ALA A 139 -22.05 17.32 -23.78
CA ALA A 139 -22.43 18.50 -24.59
C ALA A 139 -22.97 19.66 -23.76
N ASN A 140 -22.82 19.63 -22.42
CA ASN A 140 -23.40 20.61 -21.48
C ASN A 140 -24.95 20.69 -21.58
N ALA A 141 -25.58 19.62 -22.00
CA ALA A 141 -27.03 19.48 -22.09
C ALA A 141 -27.43 18.05 -21.79
N VAL A 142 -28.57 17.89 -21.11
CA VAL A 142 -29.14 16.59 -20.76
C VAL A 142 -29.35 15.73 -22.01
N ASP A 143 -29.03 14.44 -21.93
CA ASP A 143 -29.15 13.46 -23.00
C ASP A 143 -28.31 13.72 -24.25
N GLN A 144 -27.23 14.50 -24.11
CA GLN A 144 -26.39 14.85 -25.26
C GLN A 144 -24.89 14.71 -24.93
N HIS A 145 -24.18 14.11 -25.88
CA HIS A 145 -22.72 14.14 -25.97
C HIS A 145 -22.27 14.76 -27.30
N ARG A 146 -20.99 15.02 -27.43
CA ARG A 146 -20.37 15.50 -28.67
C ARG A 146 -19.15 14.65 -29.02
N ARG A 147 -19.01 14.33 -30.29
CA ARG A 147 -17.77 13.77 -30.85
C ARG A 147 -16.96 14.84 -31.57
N ASN A 148 -15.72 14.53 -31.91
CA ASN A 148 -14.79 15.41 -32.60
C ASN A 148 -14.44 16.69 -31.83
N VAL A 149 -14.55 16.66 -30.49
CA VAL A 149 -14.14 17.80 -29.64
C VAL A 149 -12.64 17.80 -29.51
N CYS A 150 -12.00 18.90 -29.94
CA CYS A 150 -10.56 19.02 -30.05
C CYS A 150 -9.99 20.03 -29.05
N VAL A 151 -8.96 19.60 -28.35
CA VAL A 151 -8.21 20.46 -27.41
C VAL A 151 -7.52 21.58 -28.20
N GLY A 152 -7.63 22.80 -27.71
CA GLY A 152 -7.06 24.00 -28.35
C GLY A 152 -7.94 24.64 -29.43
N ARG A 153 -8.91 23.88 -30.03
CA ARG A 153 -9.91 24.41 -30.95
C ARG A 153 -11.25 24.70 -30.24
N ASP A 154 -11.78 23.72 -29.53
CA ASP A 154 -13.14 23.76 -28.97
C ASP A 154 -13.16 24.10 -27.50
N PHE A 155 -12.07 23.82 -26.78
CA PHE A 155 -11.86 24.24 -25.40
C PHE A 155 -10.37 24.51 -25.12
N LEU A 156 -10.12 25.34 -24.12
CA LEU A 156 -8.78 25.67 -23.68
C LEU A 156 -8.49 25.06 -22.32
N VAL A 157 -7.28 24.56 -22.13
CA VAL A 157 -6.78 24.05 -20.86
C VAL A 157 -5.93 25.11 -20.19
N SER A 158 -6.26 25.42 -18.94
CA SER A 158 -5.53 26.39 -18.12
C SER A 158 -4.22 25.80 -17.59
N GLN A 159 -4.23 24.50 -17.24
CA GLN A 159 -3.07 23.80 -16.68
C GLN A 159 -3.14 22.31 -16.99
N TRP A 160 -2.01 21.71 -17.38
CA TRP A 160 -1.83 20.26 -17.49
C TRP A 160 -1.07 19.73 -16.29
N ILE A 161 -1.57 18.64 -15.70
CA ILE A 161 -0.94 17.94 -14.58
C ILE A 161 -1.09 16.43 -14.75
N ASP A 162 -0.36 15.63 -13.99
CA ASP A 162 -0.60 14.19 -13.90
C ASP A 162 -1.76 13.95 -12.93
N LEU A 163 -2.97 13.98 -13.49
CA LEU A 163 -4.24 14.04 -12.74
C LEU A 163 -4.88 12.68 -12.54
N ALA A 164 -4.59 11.71 -13.40
CA ALA A 164 -5.20 10.40 -13.30
C ALA A 164 -4.53 9.53 -12.24
N VAL A 165 -5.35 8.78 -11.48
CA VAL A 165 -4.86 7.74 -10.55
C VAL A 165 -4.04 6.71 -11.33
N ALA A 166 -2.89 6.31 -10.76
CA ALA A 166 -2.05 5.28 -11.34
C ALA A 166 -2.75 3.91 -11.38
N ALA A 167 -2.60 3.19 -12.47
CA ALA A 167 -3.23 1.90 -12.71
C ALA A 167 -2.19 0.82 -13.08
N ASN A 168 -2.63 -0.44 -13.04
CA ASN A 168 -1.81 -1.55 -13.53
C ASN A 168 -1.40 -1.33 -14.98
N GLY A 169 -0.10 -1.51 -15.25
CA GLY A 169 0.46 -1.37 -16.59
C GLY A 169 0.87 0.06 -16.96
N ASP A 170 0.55 1.08 -16.16
CA ASP A 170 1.06 2.43 -16.40
C ASP A 170 2.59 2.45 -16.32
N PRO A 171 3.26 3.28 -17.11
CA PRO A 171 4.71 3.35 -17.10
C PRO A 171 5.23 3.96 -15.79
N CYS A 172 6.20 3.31 -15.18
CA CYS A 172 6.87 3.77 -13.98
C CYS A 172 7.52 5.16 -14.20
N PRO A 173 7.35 6.12 -13.25
CA PRO A 173 7.91 7.46 -13.39
C PRO A 173 9.45 7.48 -13.38
N ARG A 174 10.10 6.42 -12.84
CA ARG A 174 11.56 6.33 -12.76
C ARG A 174 12.21 5.57 -13.92
N CYS A 175 11.64 4.46 -14.34
CA CYS A 175 12.28 3.58 -15.31
C CYS A 175 11.44 3.22 -16.54
N GLY A 176 10.17 3.64 -16.60
CA GLY A 176 9.26 3.38 -17.72
C GLY A 176 8.67 1.96 -17.79
N GLU A 177 9.08 1.04 -16.91
CA GLU A 177 8.51 -0.31 -16.87
C GLU A 177 7.09 -0.31 -16.29
N PRO A 178 6.25 -1.28 -16.61
CA PRO A 178 4.88 -1.33 -16.13
C PRO A 178 4.79 -1.36 -14.60
N LEU A 179 3.93 -0.52 -14.04
CA LEU A 179 3.56 -0.51 -12.62
C LEU A 179 2.60 -1.65 -12.30
N SER A 180 2.67 -2.13 -11.05
CA SER A 180 1.69 -3.02 -10.44
C SER A 180 0.93 -2.28 -9.34
N VAL A 181 -0.37 -2.57 -9.20
CA VAL A 181 -1.22 -2.04 -8.14
C VAL A 181 -1.75 -3.23 -7.34
N ASP A 182 -1.35 -3.31 -6.07
CA ASP A 182 -1.73 -4.38 -5.17
C ASP A 182 -2.22 -3.82 -3.83
N ARG A 183 -2.99 -4.61 -3.09
CA ARG A 183 -3.34 -4.29 -1.72
C ARG A 183 -2.22 -4.75 -0.80
N GLY A 184 -1.75 -3.86 0.06
CA GLY A 184 -0.75 -4.16 1.08
C GLY A 184 -1.26 -3.90 2.49
N ILE A 185 -0.54 -4.42 3.48
CA ILE A 185 -0.76 -4.08 4.88
C ILE A 185 0.07 -2.83 5.19
N GLU A 186 -0.60 -1.72 5.48
CA GLU A 186 0.07 -0.48 5.88
C GLU A 186 0.62 -0.62 7.30
N ILE A 187 1.94 -0.67 7.45
CA ILE A 187 2.62 -0.75 8.75
C ILE A 187 3.15 0.60 9.23
N GLY A 188 3.29 1.56 8.35
CA GLY A 188 3.72 2.92 8.66
C GLY A 188 3.15 3.94 7.70
N HIS A 189 3.03 5.19 8.12
CA HIS A 189 2.50 6.28 7.32
C HIS A 189 3.23 7.58 7.64
N VAL A 190 3.55 8.35 6.60
CA VAL A 190 4.11 9.70 6.70
C VAL A 190 3.01 10.70 6.32
N PHE A 191 2.71 11.63 7.22
CA PHE A 191 1.72 12.67 7.00
C PHE A 191 2.40 14.02 6.78
N GLN A 192 2.11 14.67 5.67
CA GLN A 192 2.49 16.05 5.39
C GLN A 192 1.37 16.98 5.88
N LEU A 193 1.48 17.47 7.11
CA LEU A 193 0.42 18.24 7.75
C LEU A 193 0.46 19.73 7.38
N GLY A 194 1.56 20.20 6.78
CA GLY A 194 1.73 21.62 6.46
C GLY A 194 1.58 22.51 7.69
N THR A 195 0.82 23.58 7.57
CA THR A 195 0.56 24.56 8.65
C THR A 195 -0.82 24.40 9.30
N LYS A 196 -1.61 23.39 8.89
CA LYS A 196 -3.01 23.21 9.32
C LYS A 196 -3.22 23.28 10.84
N TYR A 197 -2.34 22.66 11.62
CA TYR A 197 -2.45 22.65 13.08
C TYR A 197 -1.65 23.77 13.73
N SER A 198 -0.50 24.13 13.18
CA SER A 198 0.34 25.20 13.71
C SER A 198 -0.31 26.56 13.61
N GLU A 199 -1.03 26.87 12.55
CA GLU A 199 -1.82 28.09 12.42
C GLU A 199 -2.94 28.16 13.48
N ALA A 200 -3.73 27.08 13.62
CA ALA A 200 -4.81 27.02 14.60
C ALA A 200 -4.33 27.08 16.06
N LEU A 201 -3.10 26.63 16.34
CA LEU A 201 -2.48 26.61 17.66
C LEU A 201 -1.54 27.82 17.89
N GLU A 202 -1.40 28.72 16.91
CA GLU A 202 -0.46 29.84 16.91
C GLU A 202 1.00 29.41 17.20
N ALA A 203 1.34 28.17 16.76
CA ALA A 203 2.67 27.59 16.93
C ALA A 203 3.63 28.16 15.87
N ASN A 204 4.24 29.31 16.20
CA ASN A 204 5.11 30.04 15.30
C ASN A 204 6.59 29.93 15.70
N TYR A 205 7.46 30.08 14.73
CA TYR A 205 8.89 30.37 14.92
C TYR A 205 9.21 31.73 14.30
N VAL A 206 10.32 32.33 14.72
CA VAL A 206 10.79 33.60 14.14
C VAL A 206 11.86 33.24 13.09
N ASP A 207 11.63 33.66 11.85
CA ASP A 207 12.56 33.45 10.75
C ASP A 207 13.80 34.36 10.83
N GLU A 208 14.75 34.22 9.92
CA GLU A 208 15.99 34.98 9.88
C GLU A 208 15.75 36.50 9.69
N SER A 209 14.59 36.89 9.16
CA SER A 209 14.18 38.32 9.03
C SER A 209 13.54 38.90 10.28
N GLY A 210 13.31 38.06 11.31
CA GLY A 210 12.60 38.46 12.54
C GLY A 210 11.09 38.38 12.42
N THR A 211 10.55 37.76 11.37
CA THR A 211 9.11 37.61 11.10
C THR A 211 8.56 36.30 11.68
N PRO A 212 7.44 36.34 12.44
CA PRO A 212 6.78 35.13 12.89
C PRO A 212 6.22 34.34 11.69
N GLN A 213 6.52 33.03 11.63
CA GLN A 213 6.03 32.10 10.61
C GLN A 213 5.43 30.87 11.28
N PRO A 214 4.30 30.33 10.79
CA PRO A 214 3.76 29.08 11.33
C PRO A 214 4.72 27.90 11.06
N MET A 215 4.84 27.00 12.04
CA MET A 215 5.68 25.82 11.89
C MET A 215 5.08 24.86 10.85
N VAL A 216 5.89 24.42 9.87
CA VAL A 216 5.51 23.35 8.97
C VAL A 216 5.65 22.03 9.69
N MET A 217 4.59 21.23 9.72
CA MET A 217 4.48 20.01 10.50
C MET A 217 4.48 18.76 9.63
N GLY A 218 5.11 17.70 10.12
CA GLY A 218 4.97 16.34 9.62
C GLY A 218 4.65 15.39 10.77
N CYS A 219 4.03 14.25 10.47
CA CYS A 219 3.78 13.19 11.43
C CYS A 219 4.25 11.85 10.83
N TYR A 220 4.86 11.01 11.66
CA TYR A 220 5.45 9.74 11.26
C TYR A 220 4.89 8.65 12.15
N GLY A 221 3.96 7.86 11.63
CA GLY A 221 3.28 6.81 12.37
C GLY A 221 3.81 5.42 12.04
N ILE A 222 3.94 4.56 13.06
CA ILE A 222 4.22 3.12 12.89
C ILE A 222 3.23 2.34 13.73
N GLY A 223 2.54 1.37 13.09
CA GLY A 223 1.63 0.44 13.76
C GLY A 223 2.38 -0.74 14.37
N VAL A 224 3.00 -0.58 15.56
CA VAL A 224 3.86 -1.60 16.18
C VAL A 224 3.15 -2.94 16.32
N SER A 225 1.92 -2.97 16.82
CA SER A 225 1.13 -4.21 16.92
C SER A 225 0.70 -4.76 15.54
N ARG A 226 0.51 -3.90 14.56
CA ARG A 226 0.22 -4.31 13.18
C ARG A 226 1.41 -4.99 12.51
N ILE A 227 2.64 -4.62 12.88
CA ILE A 227 3.86 -5.28 12.39
C ILE A 227 3.82 -6.77 12.75
N VAL A 228 3.42 -7.13 13.97
CA VAL A 228 3.30 -8.53 14.40
C VAL A 228 2.37 -9.31 13.46
N SER A 229 1.18 -8.77 13.19
CA SER A 229 0.21 -9.41 12.29
C SER A 229 0.74 -9.51 10.85
N ALA A 230 1.42 -8.47 10.36
CA ALA A 230 2.00 -8.45 9.02
C ALA A 230 3.13 -9.49 8.88
N VAL A 231 3.97 -9.65 9.92
CA VAL A 231 5.02 -10.68 9.92
C VAL A 231 4.43 -12.07 9.89
N VAL A 232 3.39 -12.35 10.68
CA VAL A 232 2.71 -13.65 10.68
C VAL A 232 2.10 -13.95 9.31
N GLU A 233 1.52 -12.95 8.64
CA GLU A 233 0.91 -13.09 7.32
C GLU A 233 1.95 -13.36 6.22
N GLU A 234 3.13 -12.76 6.31
CA GLU A 234 4.18 -12.87 5.29
C GLU A 234 5.17 -14.02 5.54
N HIS A 235 5.30 -14.44 6.82
CA HIS A 235 6.29 -15.41 7.27
C HIS A 235 5.64 -16.59 7.97
N HIS A 236 5.02 -17.48 7.21
CA HIS A 236 4.44 -18.74 7.71
C HIS A 236 4.57 -19.86 6.67
N ASP A 237 4.40 -21.10 7.11
CA ASP A 237 4.17 -22.26 6.28
C ASP A 237 2.90 -23.01 6.70
N GLU A 238 2.69 -24.23 6.20
CA GLU A 238 1.53 -25.06 6.53
C GLU A 238 1.51 -25.53 8.01
N ASN A 239 2.63 -25.45 8.72
CA ASN A 239 2.78 -25.92 10.09
C ASN A 239 2.67 -24.79 11.12
N GLY A 240 2.90 -23.53 10.72
CA GLY A 240 2.83 -22.39 11.60
C GLY A 240 3.70 -21.21 11.20
N ILE A 241 4.03 -20.37 12.17
CA ILE A 241 4.81 -19.15 11.98
C ILE A 241 6.29 -19.50 11.68
N CYS A 242 6.95 -18.65 10.88
CA CYS A 242 8.39 -18.67 10.64
C CYS A 242 8.99 -17.30 10.98
N TRP A 243 9.18 -17.02 12.26
CA TRP A 243 9.66 -15.70 12.68
C TRP A 243 11.03 -15.36 12.07
N PRO A 244 11.19 -14.18 11.42
CA PRO A 244 12.50 -13.61 11.19
C PRO A 244 13.22 -13.36 12.53
N ALA A 245 14.51 -13.71 12.63
CA ALA A 245 15.25 -13.63 13.90
C ALA A 245 15.18 -12.25 14.58
N ALA A 246 15.18 -11.16 13.79
CA ALA A 246 15.10 -9.80 14.32
C ALA A 246 13.75 -9.43 14.96
N LEU A 247 12.69 -10.21 14.73
CA LEU A 247 11.32 -9.91 15.19
C LEU A 247 10.72 -11.03 16.05
N ALA A 248 11.47 -12.12 16.23
CA ALA A 248 11.04 -13.25 17.03
C ALA A 248 10.86 -12.86 18.51
N PRO A 249 9.81 -13.35 19.18
CA PRO A 249 9.63 -13.12 20.61
C PRO A 249 10.73 -13.77 21.48
N TYR A 250 11.29 -14.88 21.00
CA TYR A 250 12.44 -15.59 21.57
C TYR A 250 13.36 -16.06 20.46
N ASP A 251 14.67 -16.12 20.76
CA ASP A 251 15.69 -16.60 19.82
C ASP A 251 15.57 -18.12 19.63
N VAL A 252 15.28 -18.82 20.73
CA VAL A 252 15.32 -20.29 20.81
C VAL A 252 14.05 -20.82 21.46
N HIS A 253 13.48 -21.90 20.91
CA HIS A 253 12.51 -22.76 21.58
C HIS A 253 13.23 -24.04 22.06
N LEU A 254 13.42 -24.17 23.37
CA LEU A 254 14.04 -25.35 23.99
C LEU A 254 12.95 -26.36 24.36
N VAL A 255 12.92 -27.49 23.65
CA VAL A 255 12.00 -28.59 23.88
C VAL A 255 12.72 -29.73 24.59
N VAL A 256 12.33 -30.04 25.83
CA VAL A 256 12.92 -31.15 26.61
C VAL A 256 12.00 -32.35 26.59
N LEU A 257 12.56 -33.53 26.24
CA LEU A 257 11.85 -34.79 26.10
C LEU A 257 12.50 -35.88 26.98
N PRO A 258 12.21 -35.89 28.29
CA PRO A 258 12.85 -36.81 29.25
C PRO A 258 12.49 -38.28 28.99
N GLY A 259 11.39 -38.52 28.25
CA GLY A 259 10.94 -39.85 27.91
C GLY A 259 9.97 -40.44 28.94
N ARG A 260 9.34 -41.57 28.57
CA ARG A 260 8.45 -42.30 29.49
C ARG A 260 9.26 -43.30 30.33
N ALA A 261 9.36 -43.04 31.63
CA ALA A 261 10.10 -43.86 32.56
C ALA A 261 9.20 -44.91 33.22
N LYS A 262 9.64 -46.19 33.12
CA LYS A 262 8.93 -47.34 33.76
C LYS A 262 9.83 -48.13 34.66
N THR A 263 11.16 -48.03 34.50
CA THR A 263 12.13 -48.69 35.38
C THR A 263 12.93 -47.68 36.17
N PRO A 264 13.56 -48.03 37.28
CA PRO A 264 14.36 -47.12 38.09
C PRO A 264 15.48 -46.45 37.26
N GLU A 265 16.11 -47.16 36.33
CA GLU A 265 17.18 -46.65 35.47
C GLU A 265 16.60 -45.59 34.50
N GLN A 266 15.40 -45.83 33.95
CA GLN A 266 14.72 -44.88 33.06
C GLN A 266 14.25 -43.64 33.82
N ILE A 267 13.86 -43.78 35.07
CA ILE A 267 13.48 -42.64 35.94
C ILE A 267 14.72 -41.78 36.19
N ALA A 268 15.85 -42.38 36.56
CA ALA A 268 17.10 -41.65 36.79
C ALA A 268 17.57 -40.91 35.53
N LEU A 269 17.50 -41.56 34.34
CA LEU A 269 17.83 -40.90 33.07
C LEU A 269 16.88 -39.75 32.77
N SER A 270 15.58 -39.88 32.99
CA SER A 270 14.57 -38.83 32.81
C SER A 270 14.90 -37.60 33.65
N GLU A 271 15.21 -37.80 34.94
CA GLU A 271 15.62 -36.71 35.84
C GLU A 271 16.94 -36.04 35.45
N GLU A 272 17.88 -36.81 34.83
CA GLU A 272 19.13 -36.24 34.31
C GLU A 272 18.87 -35.38 33.07
N VAL A 273 18.01 -35.80 32.15
CA VAL A 273 17.60 -35.04 30.98
C VAL A 273 16.89 -33.72 31.36
N GLU A 274 15.99 -33.76 32.32
CA GLU A 274 15.31 -32.58 32.84
C GLU A 274 16.30 -31.58 33.43
N ARG A 275 17.20 -32.04 34.31
CA ARG A 275 18.27 -31.18 34.87
C ARG A 275 19.20 -30.60 33.81
N ALA A 276 19.54 -31.36 32.78
CA ALA A 276 20.33 -30.89 31.67
C ALA A 276 19.58 -29.81 30.85
N GLY A 277 18.25 -29.97 30.69
CA GLY A 277 17.41 -28.96 30.05
C GLY A 277 17.38 -27.63 30.84
N GLU A 278 17.21 -27.71 32.14
CA GLU A 278 17.28 -26.53 33.04
C GLU A 278 18.63 -25.84 32.99
N GLU A 279 19.72 -26.62 32.97
CA GLU A 279 21.07 -26.08 32.86
C GLU A 279 21.34 -25.42 31.50
N LEU A 280 20.86 -25.99 30.41
CA LEU A 280 20.90 -25.38 29.07
C LEU A 280 20.15 -24.05 29.06
N TYR A 281 18.92 -24.02 29.58
CA TYR A 281 18.13 -22.81 29.70
C TYR A 281 18.90 -21.73 30.47
N ARG A 282 19.47 -22.11 31.63
CA ARG A 282 20.24 -21.18 32.46
C ARG A 282 21.46 -20.61 31.71
N VAL A 283 22.27 -21.47 31.10
CA VAL A 283 23.50 -21.08 30.39
C VAL A 283 23.21 -20.14 29.21
N MET A 284 22.20 -20.48 28.39
CA MET A 284 21.78 -19.64 27.28
C MET A 284 21.24 -18.28 27.74
N THR A 285 20.41 -18.26 28.76
CA THR A 285 19.86 -17.02 29.33
C THR A 285 20.96 -16.13 29.93
N GLU A 286 21.93 -16.70 30.65
CA GLU A 286 23.09 -15.98 31.17
C GLU A 286 23.99 -15.39 30.04
N ALA A 287 24.01 -16.06 28.89
CA ALA A 287 24.68 -15.57 27.69
C ALA A 287 23.89 -14.50 26.92
N GLY A 288 22.68 -14.16 27.35
CA GLY A 288 21.83 -13.14 26.73
C GLY A 288 20.94 -13.66 25.60
N ILE A 289 20.85 -14.98 25.41
CA ILE A 289 19.94 -15.62 24.44
C ILE A 289 18.55 -15.72 25.09
N SER A 290 17.51 -15.24 24.40
CA SER A 290 16.14 -15.38 24.87
C SER A 290 15.59 -16.76 24.54
N VAL A 291 15.10 -17.50 25.56
CA VAL A 291 14.70 -18.89 25.41
C VAL A 291 13.26 -19.10 25.86
N LEU A 292 12.43 -19.65 24.98
CA LEU A 292 11.16 -20.24 25.31
C LEU A 292 11.39 -21.70 25.75
N PHE A 293 11.28 -21.97 27.04
CA PHE A 293 11.53 -23.30 27.60
C PHE A 293 10.22 -24.09 27.74
N ASP A 294 10.10 -25.22 27.01
CA ASP A 294 8.94 -26.12 27.14
C ASP A 294 9.21 -27.27 28.13
N ASP A 295 8.91 -26.99 29.38
CA ASP A 295 9.02 -27.90 30.52
C ASP A 295 7.72 -28.68 30.83
N ARG A 296 6.67 -28.52 30.01
CA ARG A 296 5.36 -29.14 30.22
C ARG A 296 5.43 -30.67 30.18
N ASP A 297 4.66 -31.32 31.05
CA ASP A 297 4.46 -32.79 31.00
C ASP A 297 3.35 -33.13 29.98
N VAL A 298 3.67 -33.03 28.68
CA VAL A 298 2.78 -33.40 27.59
C VAL A 298 3.53 -34.30 26.58
N SER A 299 2.79 -34.91 25.65
CA SER A 299 3.43 -35.81 24.67
C SER A 299 4.38 -35.06 23.74
N PRO A 300 5.47 -35.72 23.23
CA PRO A 300 6.39 -35.12 22.28
C PRO A 300 5.71 -34.55 21.06
N GLY A 301 4.65 -35.22 20.54
CA GLY A 301 3.90 -34.73 19.38
C GLY A 301 3.22 -33.38 19.63
N VAL A 302 2.71 -33.15 20.86
CA VAL A 302 2.14 -31.85 21.25
C VAL A 302 3.22 -30.80 21.31
N LYS A 303 4.36 -31.07 21.97
CA LYS A 303 5.48 -30.13 22.05
C LYS A 303 6.00 -29.73 20.66
N PHE A 304 6.14 -30.68 19.76
CA PHE A 304 6.60 -30.38 18.38
C PHE A 304 5.56 -29.57 17.59
N ALA A 305 4.28 -29.96 17.67
CA ALA A 305 3.23 -29.21 16.98
C ALA A 305 3.13 -27.76 17.49
N ASP A 306 3.25 -27.56 18.80
CA ASP A 306 3.26 -26.21 19.39
C ASP A 306 4.54 -25.44 19.01
N ALA A 307 5.69 -26.11 18.94
CA ALA A 307 6.95 -25.47 18.54
C ALA A 307 6.91 -25.02 17.08
N ASP A 308 6.36 -25.85 16.18
CA ASP A 308 6.19 -25.48 14.78
C ASP A 308 5.15 -24.36 14.61
N LEU A 309 4.03 -24.42 15.35
CA LEU A 309 3.00 -23.39 15.34
C LEU A 309 3.54 -22.03 15.81
N LEU A 310 4.28 -22.01 16.93
CA LEU A 310 4.87 -20.80 17.51
C LEU A 310 6.05 -20.27 16.68
N GLY A 311 6.80 -21.15 16.00
CA GLY A 311 7.74 -20.81 14.94
C GLY A 311 8.97 -20.01 15.33
N MET A 312 9.56 -20.22 16.54
CA MET A 312 10.80 -19.56 16.91
C MET A 312 11.92 -19.91 15.92
N PRO A 313 12.88 -19.00 15.64
CA PRO A 313 13.90 -19.18 14.61
C PRO A 313 14.70 -20.47 14.76
N VAL A 314 15.01 -20.84 16.00
CA VAL A 314 15.74 -22.06 16.33
C VAL A 314 14.93 -22.91 17.31
N ARG A 315 14.78 -24.19 16.99
CA ARG A 315 14.31 -25.20 17.95
C ARG A 315 15.48 -26.06 18.39
N LEU A 316 15.71 -26.12 19.70
CA LEU A 316 16.61 -27.10 20.31
C LEU A 316 15.78 -28.22 20.94
N THR A 317 16.11 -29.47 20.61
CA THR A 317 15.42 -30.63 21.16
C THR A 317 16.41 -31.49 21.97
N LEU A 318 16.19 -31.54 23.29
CA LEU A 318 16.98 -32.39 24.19
C LEU A 318 16.14 -33.62 24.54
N GLY A 319 16.39 -34.72 23.85
CA GLY A 319 15.79 -36.01 24.11
C GLY A 319 16.75 -36.96 24.85
N ALA A 320 16.23 -37.97 25.54
CA ALA A 320 17.03 -38.96 26.25
C ALA A 320 18.09 -39.67 25.38
N LYS A 321 17.80 -39.92 24.11
CA LYS A 321 18.74 -40.49 23.17
C LYS A 321 19.89 -39.57 22.77
N GLY A 322 19.59 -38.29 22.54
CA GLY A 322 20.59 -37.27 22.25
C GLY A 322 21.47 -37.01 23.47
N PHE A 323 20.85 -36.87 24.63
CA PHE A 323 21.55 -36.68 25.91
C PHE A 323 22.57 -37.80 26.19
N ALA A 324 22.16 -39.07 26.00
CA ALA A 324 23.07 -40.20 26.17
C ALA A 324 24.31 -40.20 25.22
N ARG A 325 24.24 -39.43 24.11
CA ARG A 325 25.33 -39.23 23.16
C ARG A 325 26.06 -37.86 23.39
N GLY A 326 25.58 -37.08 24.36
CA GLY A 326 26.15 -35.76 24.65
C GLY A 326 25.78 -34.71 23.59
N VAL A 327 24.65 -34.84 22.93
CA VAL A 327 24.21 -33.90 21.87
C VAL A 327 22.75 -33.41 22.08
N VAL A 328 22.47 -32.25 21.53
CA VAL A 328 21.14 -31.67 21.36
C VAL A 328 20.86 -31.45 19.86
N GLU A 329 19.66 -31.73 19.45
CA GLU A 329 19.24 -31.54 18.06
C GLU A 329 18.80 -30.08 17.86
N ARG A 330 19.36 -29.41 16.83
CA ARG A 330 19.00 -28.06 16.41
C ARG A 330 18.27 -28.11 15.09
N LEU A 331 17.10 -27.48 15.03
CA LEU A 331 16.37 -27.22 13.81
C LEU A 331 16.35 -25.70 13.55
N ASP A 332 16.72 -25.29 12.35
CA ASP A 332 16.45 -23.96 11.83
C ASP A 332 15.02 -23.92 11.24
N ARG A 333 14.15 -23.09 11.79
CA ARG A 333 12.72 -23.08 11.44
C ARG A 333 12.46 -22.60 10.02
N ALA A 334 13.26 -21.65 9.54
CA ALA A 334 13.05 -21.05 8.21
C ALA A 334 13.53 -21.97 7.07
N THR A 335 14.63 -22.69 7.30
CA THR A 335 15.25 -23.55 6.26
C THR A 335 14.90 -25.01 6.39
N GLY A 336 14.45 -25.44 7.59
CA GLY A 336 14.25 -26.86 7.91
C GLY A 336 15.57 -27.62 8.09
N GLU A 337 16.73 -26.95 8.18
CA GLU A 337 18.01 -27.58 8.36
C GLU A 337 18.14 -28.14 9.79
N GLU A 338 18.46 -29.44 9.88
CA GLU A 338 18.68 -30.13 11.14
C GLU A 338 20.17 -30.45 11.33
N ARG A 339 20.68 -30.21 12.55
CA ARG A 339 22.04 -30.62 12.96
C ARG A 339 22.12 -30.95 14.43
N GLU A 340 23.10 -31.78 14.80
CA GLU A 340 23.42 -32.06 16.20
C GLU A 340 24.50 -31.08 16.70
N LEU A 341 24.30 -30.54 17.90
CA LEU A 341 25.28 -29.72 18.63
C LEU A 341 25.76 -30.47 19.86
N VAL A 342 27.06 -30.35 20.17
CA VAL A 342 27.63 -30.95 21.39
C VAL A 342 27.17 -30.15 22.61
N LEU A 343 26.75 -30.85 23.68
CA LEU A 343 26.17 -30.26 24.88
C LEU A 343 27.11 -29.38 25.71
N THR A 344 28.41 -29.23 25.35
CA THR A 344 29.40 -28.52 26.16
C THR A 344 29.80 -27.15 25.63
N ASP A 345 30.26 -27.01 24.38
CA ASP A 345 30.89 -25.79 23.89
C ASP A 345 30.20 -25.11 22.68
N ASP A 346 29.41 -25.87 21.92
CA ASP A 346 28.78 -25.37 20.69
C ASP A 346 27.40 -24.70 20.89
N ILE A 347 26.86 -24.80 22.11
CA ILE A 347 25.48 -24.38 22.41
C ILE A 347 25.29 -22.86 22.36
N LEU A 348 26.34 -22.09 22.62
CA LEU A 348 26.30 -20.64 22.53
C LEU A 348 26.49 -20.09 21.10
N SER A 349 26.71 -20.97 20.14
CA SER A 349 26.78 -20.65 18.70
C SER A 349 25.44 -20.80 17.97
N VAL A 350 24.33 -20.77 18.71
CA VAL A 350 22.94 -20.98 18.22
C VAL A 350 22.47 -19.83 17.33
#